data_9a5af074bdc1e1919e1198503b06d754
#
_entry.id   9a5af074bdc1e1919e1198503b06d754
#
_cell.length_a   1.000
_cell.length_b   1.000
_cell.length_c   1.000
_cell.angle_alpha   90.00
_cell.angle_beta   90.00
_cell.angle_gamma   90.00
#
_symmetry.space_group_name_H-M   'P 1'
#
loop_
_entity.id
_entity.type
_entity.pdbx_description
1 polymer ?
#
loop_
_entity_poly.entity_id
_entity_poly.type
_entity_poly.pdbx_seq_one_letter_code
_entity_poly.pdbx_strand_id
1 'polypeptide(L)'
;MPQGQQKDIYAAYKLCEFLNIKSYEINIGDTVRSVLARLESSGIEISEQTKINLPARIRMSTLYAVSQSCNGRVANTCNLSESYVGYETRYGDSAGDFSPLGKLTVYEVKKLGYELLLPTELIENIPIDGLCEKTDEDNLGFPYEVLDRYLRTGEIDDLDVKAKIDLMHKRCLFKSEKIPVFNPGLKVEVA
;
A
#
# COMPACT_ATOMS: atom_id res chain seq x y z
N MET A 1 -0.75 12.73 -1.65
CA MET A 1 -2.05 12.98 -2.34
C MET A 1 -3.18 12.80 -1.34
N PRO A 2 -3.61 13.87 -0.66
CA PRO A 2 -4.71 13.81 0.30
C PRO A 2 -6.05 13.54 -0.37
N GLN A 3 -6.99 12.97 0.40
CA GLN A 3 -8.40 12.86 0.05
C GLN A 3 -9.20 13.79 0.96
N GLY A 4 -9.34 15.05 0.57
CA GLY A 4 -9.88 16.09 1.46
C GLY A 4 -8.85 16.59 2.46
N GLN A 5 -9.24 16.74 3.73
CA GLN A 5 -8.31 17.12 4.81
C GLN A 5 -7.68 15.85 5.40
N GLN A 6 -6.36 15.79 5.40
CA GLN A 6 -5.59 14.67 5.94
C GLN A 6 -4.75 15.15 7.12
N LYS A 7 -4.97 14.58 8.31
CA LYS A 7 -4.37 15.03 9.58
C LYS A 7 -2.84 14.85 9.63
N ASP A 8 -2.32 13.83 8.94
CA ASP A 8 -0.91 13.43 8.95
C ASP A 8 -0.08 13.95 7.75
N ILE A 9 -0.66 14.84 6.93
CA ILE A 9 0.03 15.40 5.75
C ILE A 9 1.34 16.12 6.13
N TYR A 10 1.40 16.66 7.36
CA TYR A 10 2.59 17.33 7.87
C TYR A 10 3.83 16.42 7.89
N ALA A 11 3.65 15.11 8.12
CA ALA A 11 4.74 14.14 8.12
C ALA A 11 5.38 14.04 6.73
N ALA A 12 4.57 14.08 5.67
CA ALA A 12 5.06 14.09 4.30
C ALA A 12 5.85 15.38 3.99
N TYR A 13 5.36 16.54 4.43
CA TYR A 13 6.08 17.80 4.24
C TYR A 13 7.42 17.79 4.98
N LYS A 14 7.43 17.33 6.23
CA LYS A 14 8.63 17.24 7.04
C LYS A 14 9.68 16.31 6.42
N LEU A 15 9.25 15.18 5.88
CA LEU A 15 10.14 14.28 5.16
C LEU A 15 10.72 14.93 3.90
N CYS A 16 9.89 15.62 3.12
CA CYS A 16 10.35 16.32 1.92
C CYS A 16 11.34 17.43 2.24
N GLU A 17 11.12 18.17 3.33
CA GLU A 17 12.02 19.20 3.83
C GLU A 17 13.35 18.58 4.29
N PHE A 18 13.31 17.53 5.12
CA PHE A 18 14.48 16.81 5.58
C PHE A 18 15.35 16.30 4.44
N LEU A 19 14.73 15.73 3.42
CA LEU A 19 15.42 15.21 2.25
C LEU A 19 15.76 16.26 1.19
N ASN A 20 15.32 17.51 1.38
CA ASN A 20 15.46 18.61 0.42
C ASN A 20 14.99 18.21 -0.99
N ILE A 21 13.84 17.54 -1.09
CA ILE A 21 13.25 17.10 -2.35
C ILE A 21 12.01 17.89 -2.72
N LYS A 22 11.79 18.05 -4.02
CA LYS A 22 10.58 18.68 -4.53
C LYS A 22 9.37 17.78 -4.29
N SER A 23 8.29 18.38 -3.80
CA SER A 23 7.01 17.69 -3.60
C SER A 23 5.88 18.37 -4.38
N TYR A 24 4.84 17.58 -4.67
CA TYR A 24 3.60 18.06 -5.27
C TYR A 24 2.44 17.59 -4.41
N GLU A 25 1.59 18.53 -4.00
CA GLU A 25 0.32 18.18 -3.36
C GLU A 25 -0.79 18.15 -4.41
N ILE A 26 -1.43 17.00 -4.56
CA ILE A 26 -2.57 16.81 -5.45
C ILE A 26 -3.69 16.19 -4.63
N ASN A 27 -4.76 16.96 -4.36
CA ASN A 27 -5.92 16.46 -3.64
C ASN A 27 -6.82 15.66 -4.59
N ILE A 28 -7.06 14.39 -4.25
CA ILE A 28 -7.87 13.48 -5.06
C ILE A 28 -9.35 13.42 -4.65
N GLY A 29 -9.75 14.17 -3.63
CA GLY A 29 -11.09 14.07 -3.04
C GLY A 29 -12.22 14.31 -4.03
N ASP A 30 -12.11 15.33 -4.89
CA ASP A 30 -13.11 15.62 -5.90
C ASP A 30 -13.23 14.51 -6.94
N THR A 31 -12.10 13.95 -7.35
CA THR A 31 -12.07 12.84 -8.31
C THR A 31 -12.75 11.60 -7.72
N VAL A 32 -12.45 11.24 -6.47
CA VAL A 32 -13.09 10.11 -5.79
C VAL A 32 -14.60 10.33 -5.69
N ARG A 33 -15.04 11.52 -5.23
CA ARG A 33 -16.48 11.86 -5.14
C ARG A 33 -17.18 11.79 -6.51
N SER A 34 -16.53 12.31 -7.54
CA SER A 34 -17.09 12.29 -8.89
C SER A 34 -17.29 10.86 -9.41
N VAL A 35 -16.32 9.97 -9.19
CA VAL A 35 -16.43 8.56 -9.62
C VAL A 35 -17.55 7.87 -8.86
N LEU A 36 -17.62 8.01 -7.51
CA LEU A 36 -18.69 7.40 -6.72
C LEU A 36 -20.07 7.88 -7.16
N ALA A 37 -20.26 9.18 -7.33
CA ALA A 37 -21.54 9.74 -7.79
C ALA A 37 -21.96 9.22 -9.18
N ARG A 38 -21.00 9.00 -10.08
CA ARG A 38 -21.28 8.42 -11.40
C ARG A 38 -21.68 6.96 -11.33
N LEU A 39 -21.05 6.18 -10.46
CA LEU A 39 -21.43 4.77 -10.23
C LEU A 39 -22.87 4.68 -9.68
N GLU A 40 -23.17 5.48 -8.65
CA GLU A 40 -24.51 5.54 -8.05
C GLU A 40 -25.59 5.97 -9.07
N SER A 41 -25.32 7.02 -9.86
CA SER A 41 -26.26 7.49 -10.91
C SER A 41 -26.44 6.47 -12.03
N SER A 42 -25.53 5.51 -12.17
CA SER A 42 -25.65 4.38 -13.10
C SER A 42 -26.36 3.16 -12.49
N GLY A 43 -26.89 3.28 -11.27
CA GLY A 43 -27.59 2.22 -10.58
C GLY A 43 -26.70 1.19 -9.89
N ILE A 44 -25.40 1.50 -9.71
CA ILE A 44 -24.46 0.61 -9.01
C ILE A 44 -24.50 0.91 -7.52
N GLU A 45 -24.81 -0.09 -6.71
CA GLU A 45 -24.69 -0.01 -5.25
C GLU A 45 -23.21 -0.03 -4.84
N ILE A 46 -22.79 0.99 -4.08
CA ILE A 46 -21.39 1.15 -3.67
C ILE A 46 -21.10 0.29 -2.43
N SER A 47 -20.27 -0.73 -2.61
CA SER A 47 -19.79 -1.55 -1.48
C SER A 47 -18.79 -0.80 -0.62
N GLU A 48 -18.66 -1.17 0.67
CA GLU A 48 -17.62 -0.63 1.56
C GLU A 48 -16.22 -0.88 1.00
N GLN A 49 -15.98 -2.05 0.40
CA GLN A 49 -14.70 -2.36 -0.24
C GLN A 49 -14.37 -1.40 -1.40
N THR A 50 -15.39 -0.93 -2.13
CA THR A 50 -15.20 0.08 -3.18
C THR A 50 -14.77 1.41 -2.57
N LYS A 51 -15.42 1.85 -1.48
CA LYS A 51 -15.06 3.11 -0.80
C LYS A 51 -13.62 3.08 -0.29
N ILE A 52 -13.14 1.95 0.23
CA ILE A 52 -11.78 1.75 0.72
C ILE A 52 -10.76 1.75 -0.43
N ASN A 53 -11.00 0.97 -1.48
CA ASN A 53 -10.01 0.73 -2.52
C ASN A 53 -9.96 1.80 -3.62
N LEU A 54 -11.06 2.50 -3.87
CA LEU A 54 -11.11 3.50 -4.93
C LEU A 54 -10.09 4.63 -4.75
N PRO A 55 -9.94 5.23 -3.55
CA PRO A 55 -8.93 6.26 -3.32
C PRO A 55 -7.50 5.82 -3.65
N ALA A 56 -7.11 4.60 -3.25
CA ALA A 56 -5.79 4.06 -3.56
C ALA A 56 -5.55 3.93 -5.07
N ARG A 57 -6.57 3.50 -5.83
CA ARG A 57 -6.49 3.40 -7.30
C ARG A 57 -6.45 4.75 -7.99
N ILE A 58 -7.18 5.75 -7.49
CA ILE A 58 -7.09 7.13 -8.00
C ILE A 58 -5.71 7.72 -7.72
N ARG A 59 -5.13 7.49 -6.53
CA ARG A 59 -3.74 7.88 -6.23
C ARG A 59 -2.76 7.23 -7.20
N MET A 60 -2.87 5.93 -7.45
CA MET A 60 -2.02 5.21 -8.39
C MET A 60 -2.08 5.84 -9.79
N SER A 61 -3.27 6.05 -10.35
CA SER A 61 -3.44 6.66 -11.66
C SER A 61 -2.84 8.07 -11.72
N THR A 62 -3.00 8.86 -10.65
CA THR A 62 -2.42 10.20 -10.53
C THR A 62 -0.89 10.15 -10.46
N LEU A 63 -0.32 9.19 -9.69
CA LEU A 63 1.13 8.98 -9.60
C LEU A 63 1.74 8.66 -10.95
N TYR A 64 1.13 7.76 -11.72
CA TYR A 64 1.61 7.44 -13.06
C TYR A 64 1.50 8.63 -14.02
N ALA A 65 0.45 9.44 -13.94
CA ALA A 65 0.33 10.67 -14.73
C ALA A 65 1.45 11.67 -14.39
N VAL A 66 1.78 11.86 -13.12
CA VAL A 66 2.91 12.70 -12.68
C VAL A 66 4.23 12.10 -13.13
N SER A 67 4.42 10.80 -12.92
CA SER A 67 5.64 10.07 -13.33
C SER A 67 5.93 10.27 -14.82
N GLN A 68 4.95 10.05 -15.67
CA GLN A 68 5.09 10.25 -17.12
C GLN A 68 5.41 11.72 -17.48
N SER A 69 4.74 12.67 -16.82
CA SER A 69 4.95 14.11 -17.07
C SER A 69 6.34 14.58 -16.60
N CYS A 70 6.94 13.91 -15.63
CA CYS A 70 8.25 14.22 -15.08
C CYS A 70 9.37 13.29 -15.59
N ASN A 71 9.10 12.41 -16.55
CA ASN A 71 10.02 11.36 -17.01
C ASN A 71 10.58 10.51 -15.86
N GLY A 72 9.71 10.15 -14.93
CA GLY A 72 10.03 9.42 -13.71
C GLY A 72 9.57 7.96 -13.73
N ARG A 73 9.74 7.30 -12.59
CA ARG A 73 9.24 5.96 -12.30
C ARG A 73 8.48 5.98 -10.97
N VAL A 74 7.48 5.13 -10.85
CA VAL A 74 6.70 4.98 -9.62
C VAL A 74 7.37 3.94 -8.73
N ALA A 75 7.75 4.32 -7.50
CA ALA A 75 8.17 3.39 -6.47
C ALA A 75 6.95 2.83 -5.74
N ASN A 76 6.84 1.50 -5.69
CA ASN A 76 5.96 0.82 -4.75
C ASN A 76 6.61 0.86 -3.37
N THR A 77 5.90 1.29 -2.35
CA THR A 77 6.40 1.41 -0.98
C THR A 77 5.79 0.39 -0.02
N CYS A 78 4.97 -0.55 -0.49
CA CYS A 78 4.50 -1.66 0.32
C CYS A 78 5.67 -2.53 0.75
N ASN A 79 5.69 -2.91 2.02
CA ASN A 79 6.69 -3.80 2.59
C ASN A 79 6.25 -5.27 2.56
N LEU A 80 7.14 -6.18 2.98
CA LEU A 80 6.86 -7.61 3.00
C LEU A 80 5.71 -7.98 3.92
N SER A 81 5.63 -7.35 5.11
CA SER A 81 4.61 -7.68 6.11
C SER A 81 3.21 -7.33 5.61
N GLU A 82 3.03 -6.15 5.02
CA GLU A 82 1.79 -5.72 4.39
C GLU A 82 1.39 -6.64 3.23
N SER A 83 2.32 -6.87 2.30
CA SER A 83 2.06 -7.70 1.13
C SER A 83 1.75 -9.15 1.49
N TYR A 84 2.38 -9.71 2.54
CA TYR A 84 2.16 -11.09 2.96
C TYR A 84 0.73 -11.36 3.43
N VAL A 85 0.15 -10.44 4.18
CA VAL A 85 -1.23 -10.53 4.68
C VAL A 85 -2.25 -9.84 3.75
N GLY A 86 -1.76 -9.24 2.65
CA GLY A 86 -2.58 -8.53 1.66
C GLY A 86 -3.15 -7.22 2.15
N TYR A 87 -2.48 -6.55 3.09
CA TYR A 87 -2.85 -5.22 3.57
C TYR A 87 -2.41 -4.14 2.58
N GLU A 88 -2.89 -4.28 1.37
CA GLU A 88 -2.62 -3.42 0.21
C GLU A 88 -3.77 -3.51 -0.80
N THR A 89 -3.94 -2.51 -1.63
CA THR A 89 -4.93 -2.50 -2.71
C THR A 89 -4.29 -2.87 -4.03
N ARG A 90 -4.69 -4.03 -4.60
CA ARG A 90 -4.24 -4.43 -5.95
C ARG A 90 -4.57 -3.35 -6.97
N TYR A 91 -3.58 -2.94 -7.78
CA TYR A 91 -3.67 -1.82 -8.72
C TYR A 91 -3.97 -0.46 -8.06
N GLY A 92 -3.65 -0.33 -6.79
CA GLY A 92 -3.64 0.90 -6.03
C GLY A 92 -2.25 1.16 -5.48
N ASP A 93 -2.11 1.12 -4.16
CA ASP A 93 -0.83 1.27 -3.46
C ASP A 93 0.16 0.12 -3.73
N SER A 94 -0.32 -1.08 -4.12
CA SER A 94 0.55 -2.19 -4.55
C SER A 94 1.18 -1.99 -5.93
N ALA A 95 0.82 -0.96 -6.69
CA ALA A 95 1.37 -0.70 -8.00
C ALA A 95 2.69 0.07 -7.93
N GLY A 96 3.59 -0.21 -8.87
CA GLY A 96 4.87 0.48 -9.03
C GLY A 96 5.70 -0.11 -10.16
N ASP A 97 6.69 0.65 -10.60
CA ASP A 97 7.70 0.19 -11.59
C ASP A 97 8.82 -0.59 -10.90
N PHE A 98 9.04 -0.36 -9.60
CA PHE A 98 9.98 -1.08 -8.75
C PHE A 98 9.53 -1.01 -7.29
N SER A 99 9.99 -1.95 -6.46
CA SER A 99 9.59 -2.09 -5.06
C SER A 99 10.81 -2.24 -4.15
N PRO A 100 11.37 -1.13 -3.63
CA PRO A 100 12.58 -1.18 -2.81
C PRO A 100 12.37 -1.83 -1.44
N LEU A 101 11.15 -1.79 -0.90
CA LEU A 101 10.81 -2.30 0.42
C LEU A 101 10.16 -3.69 0.40
N GLY A 102 9.81 -4.23 -0.77
CA GLY A 102 8.97 -5.42 -0.91
C GLY A 102 9.53 -6.73 -0.32
N LYS A 103 10.79 -6.74 0.14
CA LYS A 103 11.40 -7.87 0.84
C LYS A 103 11.78 -7.57 2.29
N LEU A 104 11.48 -6.38 2.78
CA LEU A 104 11.75 -5.95 4.14
C LEU A 104 10.46 -6.00 4.97
N THR A 105 10.56 -6.48 6.20
CA THR A 105 9.47 -6.42 7.17
C THR A 105 9.31 -5.00 7.72
N VAL A 106 8.21 -4.70 8.42
CA VAL A 106 7.99 -3.40 9.07
C VAL A 106 9.16 -3.05 10.01
N TYR A 107 9.60 -4.01 10.82
CA TYR A 107 10.75 -3.82 11.71
C TYR A 107 12.04 -3.47 10.96
N GLU A 108 12.31 -4.15 9.85
CA GLU A 108 13.50 -3.90 9.04
C GLU A 108 13.43 -2.54 8.32
N VAL A 109 12.24 -2.12 7.88
CA VAL A 109 12.02 -0.77 7.32
C VAL A 109 12.30 0.31 8.37
N LYS A 110 11.82 0.13 9.61
CA LYS A 110 12.14 1.05 10.71
C LYS A 110 13.64 1.11 11.00
N LYS A 111 14.31 -0.05 11.06
CA LYS A 111 15.77 -0.09 11.21
C LYS A 111 16.50 0.67 10.10
N LEU A 112 16.08 0.47 8.85
CA LEU A 112 16.63 1.19 7.71
C LEU A 112 16.43 2.71 7.87
N GLY A 113 15.27 3.14 8.37
CA GLY A 113 15.01 4.54 8.67
C GLY A 113 16.01 5.14 9.69
N TYR A 114 16.34 4.40 10.75
CA TYR A 114 17.36 4.81 11.72
C TYR A 114 18.75 4.89 11.10
N GLU A 115 19.15 3.89 10.31
CA GLU A 115 20.44 3.89 9.60
C GLU A 115 20.58 5.06 8.62
N LEU A 116 19.48 5.48 8.02
CA LEU A 116 19.41 6.65 7.12
C LEU A 116 19.28 7.98 7.89
N LEU A 117 19.32 7.94 9.22
CA LEU A 117 19.22 9.12 10.10
C LEU A 117 17.93 9.92 9.89
N LEU A 118 16.83 9.27 9.53
CA LEU A 118 15.53 9.93 9.43
C LEU A 118 15.07 10.41 10.81
N PRO A 119 14.30 11.50 10.90
CA PRO A 119 13.72 11.95 12.16
C PRO A 119 12.93 10.84 12.85
N THR A 120 13.24 10.57 14.13
CA THR A 120 12.63 9.49 14.93
C THR A 120 11.11 9.54 14.91
N GLU A 121 10.52 10.71 14.96
CA GLU A 121 9.07 10.92 14.90
C GLU A 121 8.43 10.43 13.58
N LEU A 122 9.19 10.41 12.47
CA LEU A 122 8.71 9.84 11.20
C LEU A 122 8.85 8.31 11.19
N ILE A 123 9.90 7.77 11.82
CA ILE A 123 10.14 6.32 11.92
C ILE A 123 9.12 5.67 12.86
N GLU A 124 8.81 6.32 13.99
CA GLU A 124 7.91 5.82 15.03
C GLU A 124 6.45 6.27 14.82
N ASN A 125 6.15 6.93 13.69
CA ASN A 125 4.77 7.25 13.37
C ASN A 125 3.94 5.97 13.27
N ILE A 126 2.81 5.93 13.99
CA ILE A 126 1.93 4.77 13.98
C ILE A 126 1.17 4.77 12.64
N PRO A 127 1.26 3.68 11.86
CA PRO A 127 0.53 3.57 10.60
C PRO A 127 -0.99 3.61 10.85
N ILE A 128 -1.66 4.53 10.17
CA ILE A 128 -3.12 4.65 10.13
C ILE A 128 -3.55 4.72 8.67
N ASP A 129 -4.59 3.99 8.33
CA ASP A 129 -5.11 3.98 6.95
C ASP A 129 -5.77 5.29 6.51
N GLY A 130 -5.95 6.23 7.45
CA GLY A 130 -6.59 7.54 7.22
C GLY A 130 -8.09 7.48 6.93
N LEU A 131 -8.71 6.31 7.01
CA LEU A 131 -10.13 6.08 6.73
C LEU A 131 -10.93 5.82 8.02
N CYS A 132 -10.29 5.26 9.02
CA CYS A 132 -10.85 5.05 10.35
C CYS A 132 -9.84 5.51 11.42
N GLU A 133 -10.30 5.71 12.66
CA GLU A 133 -9.41 6.06 13.78
C GLU A 133 -8.60 4.86 14.32
N LYS A 134 -8.61 3.75 13.59
CA LYS A 134 -7.92 2.50 13.96
C LYS A 134 -6.55 2.46 13.33
N THR A 135 -5.62 1.84 14.04
CA THR A 135 -4.30 1.50 13.52
C THR A 135 -4.38 0.30 12.57
N ASP A 136 -3.32 0.08 11.79
CA ASP A 136 -3.21 -1.10 10.95
C ASP A 136 -3.27 -2.39 11.79
N GLU A 137 -2.60 -2.42 12.96
CA GLU A 137 -2.62 -3.56 13.87
C GLU A 137 -4.01 -3.84 14.46
N ASP A 138 -4.80 -2.78 14.75
CA ASP A 138 -6.20 -2.95 15.15
C ASP A 138 -7.04 -3.62 14.06
N ASN A 139 -6.81 -3.25 12.80
CA ASN A 139 -7.50 -3.83 11.65
C ASN A 139 -7.04 -5.27 11.37
N LEU A 140 -5.74 -5.53 11.49
CA LEU A 140 -5.15 -6.86 11.35
C LEU A 140 -5.56 -7.77 12.52
N GLY A 141 -5.64 -7.21 13.75
CA GLY A 141 -5.94 -7.91 14.99
C GLY A 141 -4.77 -8.74 15.51
N PHE A 142 -3.54 -8.37 15.15
CA PHE A 142 -2.27 -8.84 15.70
C PHE A 142 -1.18 -7.79 15.41
N PRO A 143 -0.11 -7.73 16.25
CA PRO A 143 0.99 -6.81 16.05
C PRO A 143 1.88 -7.19 14.86
N TYR A 144 2.48 -6.20 14.21
CA TYR A 144 3.50 -6.44 13.19
C TYR A 144 4.71 -7.19 13.73
N GLU A 145 5.08 -6.98 14.99
CA GLU A 145 6.18 -7.72 15.63
C GLU A 145 5.98 -9.25 15.57
N VAL A 146 4.75 -9.71 15.81
CA VAL A 146 4.40 -11.13 15.74
C VAL A 146 4.48 -11.64 14.30
N LEU A 147 3.94 -10.87 13.35
CA LEU A 147 3.99 -11.19 11.93
C LEU A 147 5.44 -11.24 11.41
N ASP A 148 6.24 -10.24 11.74
CA ASP A 148 7.63 -10.12 11.27
C ASP A 148 8.50 -11.27 11.79
N ARG A 149 8.34 -11.65 13.09
CA ARG A 149 8.99 -12.83 13.66
C ARG A 149 8.56 -14.09 12.91
N TYR A 150 7.27 -14.28 12.69
CA TYR A 150 6.77 -15.43 11.94
C TYR A 150 7.35 -15.48 10.51
N LEU A 151 7.41 -14.36 9.81
CA LEU A 151 7.97 -14.27 8.46
C LEU A 151 9.46 -14.63 8.39
N ARG A 152 10.23 -14.33 9.45
CA ARG A 152 11.69 -14.54 9.47
C ARG A 152 12.12 -15.88 10.08
N THR A 153 11.35 -16.40 11.02
CA THR A 153 11.72 -17.60 11.77
C THR A 153 10.80 -18.80 11.53
N GLY A 154 9.58 -18.58 11.06
CA GLY A 154 8.53 -19.58 10.98
C GLY A 154 7.87 -19.87 12.34
N GLU A 155 8.28 -19.17 13.42
CA GLU A 155 7.82 -19.40 14.78
C GLU A 155 6.72 -18.41 15.18
N ILE A 156 5.69 -18.93 15.83
CA ILE A 156 4.60 -18.14 16.42
C ILE A 156 4.02 -18.92 17.60
N ASP A 157 3.83 -18.23 18.73
CA ASP A 157 3.36 -18.86 19.98
C ASP A 157 1.85 -19.05 19.99
N ASP A 158 1.10 -18.11 19.43
CA ASP A 158 -0.36 -18.10 19.37
C ASP A 158 -0.84 -18.78 18.08
N LEU A 159 -1.42 -19.97 18.20
CA LEU A 159 -1.90 -20.76 17.06
C LEU A 159 -3.13 -20.14 16.38
N ASP A 160 -3.94 -19.36 17.09
CA ASP A 160 -5.11 -18.70 16.52
C ASP A 160 -4.66 -17.52 15.65
N VAL A 161 -3.66 -16.75 16.12
CA VAL A 161 -3.03 -15.69 15.34
C VAL A 161 -2.33 -16.29 14.12
N LYS A 162 -1.61 -17.40 14.26
CA LYS A 162 -1.02 -18.13 13.13
C LYS A 162 -2.07 -18.49 12.07
N ALA A 163 -3.14 -19.14 12.49
CA ALA A 163 -4.21 -19.56 11.59
C ALA A 163 -4.83 -18.35 10.85
N LYS A 164 -4.97 -17.21 11.53
CA LYS A 164 -5.46 -15.96 10.95
C LYS A 164 -4.49 -15.43 9.89
N ILE A 165 -3.21 -15.34 10.19
CA ILE A 165 -2.17 -14.89 9.24
C ILE A 165 -2.15 -15.80 8.01
N ASP A 166 -2.11 -17.11 8.19
CA ASP A 166 -2.09 -18.08 7.09
C ASP A 166 -3.35 -17.97 6.20
N LEU A 167 -4.50 -17.75 6.81
CA LEU A 167 -5.75 -17.54 6.08
C LEU A 167 -5.73 -16.24 5.27
N MET A 168 -5.24 -15.14 5.85
CA MET A 168 -5.10 -13.86 5.17
C MET A 168 -4.13 -13.99 3.99
N HIS A 169 -2.98 -14.62 4.22
CA HIS A 169 -2.00 -14.90 3.16
C HIS A 169 -2.63 -15.67 2.00
N LYS A 170 -3.28 -16.80 2.29
CA LYS A 170 -3.95 -17.62 1.27
C LYS A 170 -4.99 -16.83 0.46
N ARG A 171 -5.75 -15.95 1.12
CA ARG A 171 -6.78 -15.13 0.48
C ARG A 171 -6.22 -14.04 -0.41
N CYS A 172 -5.01 -13.55 -0.14
CA CYS A 172 -4.41 -12.43 -0.86
C CYS A 172 -3.40 -12.84 -1.93
N LEU A 173 -3.04 -14.12 -2.07
CA LEU A 173 -2.05 -14.61 -3.06
C LEU A 173 -2.28 -14.04 -4.47
N PHE A 174 -3.55 -13.97 -4.90
CA PHE A 174 -3.90 -13.45 -6.23
C PHE A 174 -3.47 -11.98 -6.45
N LYS A 175 -3.19 -11.22 -5.37
CA LYS A 175 -2.76 -9.80 -5.48
C LYS A 175 -1.34 -9.70 -6.02
N SER A 176 -0.45 -10.64 -5.65
CA SER A 176 0.94 -10.70 -6.06
C SER A 176 1.20 -11.62 -7.26
N GLU A 177 0.22 -12.43 -7.64
CA GLU A 177 0.35 -13.33 -8.79
C GLU A 177 0.29 -12.56 -10.12
N LYS A 178 1.04 -13.07 -11.09
CA LYS A 178 0.93 -12.58 -12.46
C LYS A 178 -0.49 -12.75 -12.97
N ILE A 179 -0.94 -11.82 -13.79
CA ILE A 179 -2.24 -11.91 -14.46
C ILE A 179 -2.27 -13.22 -15.26
N PRO A 180 -3.28 -14.10 -15.05
CA PRO A 180 -3.42 -15.32 -15.85
C PRO A 180 -3.52 -14.99 -17.33
N VAL A 181 -2.74 -15.67 -18.13
CA VAL A 181 -2.69 -15.48 -19.59
C VAL A 181 -3.09 -16.77 -20.26
N PHE A 182 -4.03 -16.68 -21.21
CA PHE A 182 -4.33 -17.82 -22.07
C PHE A 182 -3.13 -18.15 -22.94
N ASN A 183 -2.66 -19.40 -22.88
CA ASN A 183 -1.59 -19.88 -23.73
C ASN A 183 -2.19 -20.73 -24.87
N PRO A 184 -2.22 -20.24 -26.10
CA PRO A 184 -2.75 -20.98 -27.26
C PRO A 184 -1.78 -22.08 -27.75
N GLY A 185 -0.63 -22.27 -27.09
CA GLY A 185 0.40 -23.21 -27.54
C GLY A 185 1.19 -22.78 -28.80
N LEU A 186 0.97 -21.55 -29.27
CA LEU A 186 1.68 -20.99 -30.42
C LEU A 186 3.09 -20.56 -29.98
N LYS A 187 4.09 -20.87 -30.80
CA LYS A 187 5.46 -20.38 -30.60
C LYS A 187 5.51 -18.89 -30.91
N VAL A 188 6.17 -18.13 -30.05
CA VAL A 188 6.57 -16.75 -30.33
C VAL A 188 8.01 -16.82 -30.84
N GLU A 189 8.21 -16.61 -32.13
CA GLU A 189 9.52 -16.45 -32.72
C GLU A 189 9.88 -14.96 -32.59
N VAL A 190 10.69 -14.67 -31.56
CA VAL A 190 11.29 -13.32 -31.39
C VAL A 190 12.66 -13.36 -32.02
N ALA A 191 12.90 -12.39 -32.87
CA ALA A 191 14.22 -12.15 -33.46
C ALA A 191 15.18 -11.56 -32.40
#